data_8ac95d90e42f2067a0dc6dea9685a7db
#
_entry.id   8ac95d90e42f2067a0dc6dea9685a7db
#
_cell.length_a   1.000
_cell.length_b   1.000
_cell.length_c   1.000
_cell.angle_alpha   90.00
_cell.angle_beta   90.00
_cell.angle_gamma   90.00
#
_symmetry.space_group_name_H-M   'P 1'
#
loop_
_entity.id
_entity.type
_entity.pdbx_description
1 polymer ?
#
loop_
_entity_poly.entity_id
_entity_poly.type
_entity_poly.pdbx_seq_one_letter_code
_entity_poly.pdbx_strand_id
1 'polypeptide(L)'
;MRVLERAGANVSFPDAQTCCGQPAFNAGMRRQARQMAMQTIQVFEDTEGPVVIPSGSCCAMVRHSYLELFADDPVWLPRARRLAQRTYEFTEFLVDRLGVTDLNARFPGKLTYHRSCHLLRDLHVERQPLALLAAVKDAELVELPHAEECCGFGGVFSVEHSEISSAMLARKLTNLEASGATQVVACDAGCLTHINGGLNRLGRPTCGRHIAEILNQE
;
A
#
# COMPACT_ATOMS: atom_id res chain seq x y z
N MET A 1 0.43 3.29 -13.24
CA MET A 1 0.28 4.33 -14.28
C MET A 1 -1.03 4.11 -15.04
N ARG A 2 -1.22 3.05 -15.83
CA ARG A 2 -2.41 2.82 -16.68
C ARG A 2 -3.76 3.12 -16.02
N VAL A 3 -3.96 2.71 -14.77
CA VAL A 3 -5.22 2.97 -14.04
C VAL A 3 -5.46 4.46 -13.83
N LEU A 4 -4.42 5.23 -13.48
CA LEU A 4 -4.52 6.68 -13.31
C LEU A 4 -4.74 7.40 -14.65
N GLU A 5 -4.10 6.94 -15.71
CA GLU A 5 -4.30 7.45 -17.09
C GLU A 5 -5.74 7.21 -17.56
N ARG A 6 -6.30 6.00 -17.30
CA ARG A 6 -7.72 5.69 -17.57
C ARG A 6 -8.67 6.55 -16.73
N ALA A 7 -8.26 6.94 -15.54
CA ALA A 7 -9.00 7.88 -14.69
C ALA A 7 -8.84 9.35 -15.12
N GLY A 8 -8.14 9.64 -16.24
CA GLY A 8 -7.97 10.97 -16.81
C GLY A 8 -6.78 11.77 -16.27
N ALA A 9 -5.90 11.15 -15.48
CA ALA A 9 -4.70 11.82 -14.98
C ALA A 9 -3.55 11.75 -16.00
N ASN A 10 -2.79 12.85 -16.13
CA ASN A 10 -1.51 12.81 -16.81
C ASN A 10 -0.43 12.36 -15.82
N VAL A 11 0.24 11.22 -16.10
CA VAL A 11 1.11 10.55 -15.14
C VAL A 11 2.56 10.55 -15.63
N SER A 12 3.47 11.01 -14.77
CA SER A 12 4.91 10.88 -14.96
C SER A 12 5.53 10.04 -13.85
N PHE A 13 6.68 9.45 -14.13
CA PHE A 13 7.42 8.61 -13.19
C PHE A 13 8.89 9.07 -13.14
N PRO A 14 9.34 9.71 -12.05
CA PRO A 14 10.75 10.08 -11.90
C PRO A 14 11.65 8.86 -11.77
N ASP A 15 12.55 8.61 -12.72
CA ASP A 15 13.42 7.43 -12.74
C ASP A 15 14.41 7.35 -11.57
N ALA A 16 14.75 8.52 -10.99
CA ALA A 16 15.68 8.61 -9.87
C ALA A 16 15.09 8.24 -8.50
N GLN A 17 13.78 7.91 -8.43
CA GLN A 17 13.17 7.52 -7.17
C GLN A 17 13.69 6.16 -6.67
N THR A 18 13.78 6.05 -5.34
CA THR A 18 14.27 4.85 -4.65
C THR A 18 13.27 4.43 -3.56
N CYS A 19 13.70 3.55 -2.65
CA CYS A 19 12.89 3.18 -1.49
C CYS A 19 12.61 4.39 -0.59
N CYS A 20 11.39 4.49 -0.07
CA CYS A 20 10.98 5.58 0.86
C CYS A 20 11.71 5.58 2.20
N GLY A 21 12.47 4.52 2.53
CA GLY A 21 13.21 4.41 3.77
C GLY A 21 12.44 3.78 4.95
N GLN A 22 11.21 3.36 4.76
CA GLN A 22 10.38 2.79 5.83
C GLN A 22 11.04 1.57 6.52
N PRO A 23 11.64 0.58 5.81
CA PRO A 23 12.30 -0.53 6.47
C PRO A 23 13.41 -0.09 7.43
N ALA A 24 14.22 0.88 7.02
CA ALA A 24 15.27 1.45 7.88
C ALA A 24 14.69 2.23 9.06
N PHE A 25 13.59 2.96 8.84
CA PHE A 25 12.89 3.67 9.90
C PHE A 25 12.34 2.71 10.97
N ASN A 26 11.65 1.66 10.55
CA ASN A 26 11.07 0.65 11.45
C ASN A 26 12.13 -0.14 12.22
N ALA A 27 13.31 -0.34 11.64
CA ALA A 27 14.46 -0.97 12.30
C ALA A 27 15.25 -0.01 13.20
N GLY A 28 14.79 1.23 13.42
CA GLY A 28 15.48 2.23 14.23
C GLY A 28 16.76 2.82 13.60
N MET A 29 17.04 2.49 12.33
CA MET A 29 18.20 2.99 11.58
C MET A 29 17.96 4.43 11.11
N ARG A 30 17.81 5.36 12.05
CA ARG A 30 17.37 6.75 11.76
C ARG A 30 18.24 7.49 10.75
N ARG A 31 19.57 7.31 10.81
CA ARG A 31 20.49 7.95 9.88
C ARG A 31 20.26 7.51 8.43
N GLN A 32 20.13 6.21 8.21
CA GLN A 32 19.86 5.63 6.90
C GLN A 32 18.48 6.04 6.40
N ALA A 33 17.46 5.97 7.24
CA ALA A 33 16.11 6.43 6.92
C ALA A 33 16.09 7.91 6.49
N ARG A 34 16.84 8.79 7.19
CA ARG A 34 17.00 10.20 6.79
C ARG A 34 17.63 10.36 5.42
N GLN A 35 18.69 9.62 5.12
CA GLN A 35 19.35 9.67 3.80
C GLN A 35 18.39 9.29 2.67
N MET A 36 17.64 8.21 2.85
CA MET A 36 16.64 7.76 1.88
C MET A 36 15.49 8.76 1.74
N ALA A 37 15.01 9.32 2.85
CA ALA A 37 13.99 10.36 2.84
C ALA A 37 14.45 11.63 2.11
N MET A 38 15.70 12.06 2.34
CA MET A 38 16.31 13.20 1.64
C MET A 38 16.36 12.98 0.13
N GLN A 39 16.77 11.79 -0.31
CA GLN A 39 16.77 11.41 -1.72
C GLN A 39 15.35 11.46 -2.30
N THR A 40 14.36 10.89 -1.62
CA THR A 40 12.97 10.92 -2.08
C THR A 40 12.46 12.37 -2.18
N ILE A 41 12.73 13.22 -1.18
CA ILE A 41 12.31 14.63 -1.21
C ILE A 41 12.94 15.33 -2.42
N GLN A 42 14.24 15.17 -2.65
CA GLN A 42 14.96 15.80 -3.77
C GLN A 42 14.40 15.39 -5.12
N VAL A 43 14.12 14.09 -5.32
CA VAL A 43 13.55 13.58 -6.57
C VAL A 43 12.19 14.19 -6.89
N PHE A 44 11.37 14.41 -5.87
CA PHE A 44 10.03 14.95 -6.10
C PHE A 44 9.94 16.48 -6.02
N GLU A 45 10.94 17.19 -5.50
CA GLU A 45 10.89 18.66 -5.41
C GLU A 45 10.75 19.35 -6.77
N ASP A 46 11.38 18.81 -7.79
CA ASP A 46 11.36 19.34 -9.15
C ASP A 46 10.12 18.90 -9.95
N THR A 47 9.20 18.15 -9.31
CA THR A 47 7.95 17.72 -9.93
C THR A 47 6.78 18.59 -9.48
N GLU A 48 5.84 18.84 -10.39
CA GLU A 48 4.59 19.53 -10.09
C GLU A 48 3.44 18.55 -9.83
N GLY A 49 2.39 19.06 -9.17
CA GLY A 49 1.15 18.31 -8.93
C GLY A 49 1.23 17.27 -7.80
N PRO A 50 0.20 16.42 -7.70
CA PRO A 50 0.11 15.39 -6.69
C PRO A 50 1.16 14.28 -6.87
N VAL A 51 1.68 13.75 -5.76
CA VAL A 51 2.49 12.53 -5.73
C VAL A 51 1.61 11.38 -5.28
N VAL A 52 1.41 10.39 -6.15
CA VAL A 52 0.52 9.25 -5.87
C VAL A 52 1.36 8.01 -5.58
N ILE A 53 1.19 7.44 -4.40
CA ILE A 53 1.96 6.28 -3.93
C ILE A 53 1.04 5.05 -3.85
N PRO A 54 1.29 4.01 -4.66
CA PRO A 54 0.50 2.78 -4.65
C PRO A 54 0.93 1.81 -3.54
N SER A 55 1.13 2.32 -2.33
CA SER A 55 1.48 1.54 -1.15
C SER A 55 1.16 2.34 0.10
N GLY A 56 0.27 1.83 0.94
CA GLY A 56 -0.13 2.48 2.19
C GLY A 56 1.04 2.75 3.12
N SER A 57 1.95 1.79 3.25
CA SER A 57 3.13 1.92 4.11
C SER A 57 4.11 3.00 3.64
N CYS A 58 4.39 3.07 2.34
CA CYS A 58 5.24 4.12 1.79
C CYS A 58 4.58 5.50 1.87
N CYS A 59 3.27 5.58 1.63
CA CYS A 59 2.52 6.82 1.75
C CYS A 59 2.52 7.34 3.19
N ALA A 60 2.28 6.47 4.18
CA ALA A 60 2.37 6.82 5.60
C ALA A 60 3.78 7.28 5.98
N MET A 61 4.83 6.63 5.47
CA MET A 61 6.21 7.04 5.67
C MET A 61 6.45 8.48 5.20
N VAL A 62 6.01 8.83 4.00
CA VAL A 62 6.19 10.17 3.43
C VAL A 62 5.34 11.21 4.17
N ARG A 63 4.08 10.89 4.48
CA ARG A 63 3.14 11.84 5.09
C ARG A 63 3.40 12.11 6.56
N HIS A 64 3.90 11.12 7.31
CA HIS A 64 4.04 11.20 8.76
C HIS A 64 5.47 11.03 9.23
N SER A 65 6.13 9.92 8.88
CA SER A 65 7.45 9.60 9.43
C SER A 65 8.56 10.54 8.95
N TYR A 66 8.44 11.11 7.73
CA TYR A 66 9.39 12.15 7.30
C TYR A 66 9.32 13.38 8.18
N LEU A 67 8.15 13.77 8.65
CA LEU A 67 7.99 14.91 9.55
C LEU A 67 8.66 14.65 10.91
N GLU A 68 8.55 13.42 11.41
CA GLU A 68 9.25 12.96 12.62
C GLU A 68 10.77 12.93 12.42
N LEU A 69 11.24 12.36 11.29
CA LEU A 69 12.66 12.25 10.98
C LEU A 69 13.37 13.61 10.91
N PHE A 70 12.66 14.64 10.51
CA PHE A 70 13.21 15.98 10.30
C PHE A 70 12.68 17.01 11.31
N ALA A 71 12.05 16.58 12.44
CA ALA A 71 11.41 17.47 13.40
C ALA A 71 12.33 18.63 13.87
N ASP A 72 13.60 18.31 14.11
CA ASP A 72 14.62 19.26 14.59
C ASP A 72 15.50 19.85 13.46
N ASP A 73 15.13 19.64 12.20
CA ASP A 73 15.92 20.07 11.05
C ASP A 73 15.24 21.26 10.31
N PRO A 74 15.73 22.48 10.51
CA PRO A 74 15.11 23.67 9.95
C PRO A 74 15.19 23.74 8.40
N VAL A 75 16.08 22.95 7.79
CA VAL A 75 16.24 22.90 6.32
C VAL A 75 15.32 21.84 5.73
N TRP A 76 15.31 20.64 6.30
CA TRP A 76 14.60 19.50 5.71
C TRP A 76 13.13 19.40 6.12
N LEU A 77 12.76 19.85 7.31
CA LEU A 77 11.37 19.79 7.76
C LEU A 77 10.38 20.56 6.83
N PRO A 78 10.68 21.79 6.40
CA PRO A 78 9.79 22.49 5.44
C PRO A 78 9.67 21.75 4.11
N ARG A 79 10.74 21.14 3.62
CA ARG A 79 10.77 20.36 2.38
C ARG A 79 9.93 19.08 2.51
N ALA A 80 10.09 18.35 3.62
CA ALA A 80 9.28 17.18 3.93
C ALA A 80 7.78 17.52 4.02
N ARG A 81 7.44 18.65 4.67
CA ARG A 81 6.05 19.12 4.76
C ARG A 81 5.43 19.40 3.39
N ARG A 82 6.17 20.07 2.49
CA ARG A 82 5.69 20.35 1.13
C ARG A 82 5.40 19.06 0.36
N LEU A 83 6.27 18.06 0.46
CA LEU A 83 6.05 16.76 -0.17
C LEU A 83 4.84 16.05 0.46
N ALA A 84 4.77 15.98 1.79
CA ALA A 84 3.69 15.31 2.51
C ALA A 84 2.30 15.87 2.16
N GLN A 85 2.17 17.21 2.03
CA GLN A 85 0.90 17.89 1.73
C GLN A 85 0.33 17.55 0.35
N ARG A 86 1.15 17.15 -0.60
CA ARG A 86 0.73 16.77 -1.95
C ARG A 86 0.83 15.26 -2.24
N THR A 87 1.14 14.47 -1.21
CA THR A 87 1.24 13.01 -1.31
C THR A 87 -0.09 12.36 -0.96
N TYR A 88 -0.55 11.48 -1.82
CA TYR A 88 -1.79 10.73 -1.69
C TYR A 88 -1.52 9.24 -1.86
N GLU A 89 -2.28 8.43 -1.14
CA GLU A 89 -2.36 7.01 -1.46
C GLU A 89 -3.18 6.81 -2.74
N PHE A 90 -2.89 5.76 -3.47
CA PHE A 90 -3.44 5.52 -4.80
C PHE A 90 -4.97 5.46 -4.83
N THR A 91 -5.60 4.75 -3.90
CA THR A 91 -7.08 4.64 -3.85
C THR A 91 -7.73 5.91 -3.31
N GLU A 92 -7.08 6.56 -2.34
CA GLU A 92 -7.47 7.90 -1.87
C GLU A 92 -7.47 8.90 -3.02
N PHE A 93 -6.42 8.89 -3.85
CA PHE A 93 -6.32 9.80 -4.99
C PHE A 93 -7.44 9.56 -6.01
N LEU A 94 -7.70 8.30 -6.38
CA LEU A 94 -8.77 7.96 -7.33
C LEU A 94 -10.14 8.43 -6.84
N VAL A 95 -10.48 8.11 -5.59
CA VAL A 95 -11.83 8.35 -5.07
C VAL A 95 -12.02 9.78 -4.59
N ASP A 96 -11.11 10.28 -3.75
CA ASP A 96 -11.32 11.56 -3.06
C ASP A 96 -10.83 12.77 -3.87
N ARG A 97 -9.89 12.57 -4.80
CA ARG A 97 -9.35 13.67 -5.64
C ARG A 97 -9.90 13.66 -7.05
N LEU A 98 -10.03 12.50 -7.69
CA LEU A 98 -10.56 12.39 -9.05
C LEU A 98 -12.07 12.10 -9.08
N GLY A 99 -12.68 11.69 -7.95
CA GLY A 99 -14.10 11.31 -7.89
C GLY A 99 -14.44 10.03 -8.63
N VAL A 100 -13.43 9.19 -8.92
CA VAL A 100 -13.59 7.97 -9.72
C VAL A 100 -13.74 6.76 -8.80
N THR A 101 -14.87 6.08 -8.89
CA THR A 101 -15.13 4.80 -8.19
C THR A 101 -15.31 3.62 -9.12
N ASP A 102 -15.68 3.85 -10.38
CA ASP A 102 -15.84 2.83 -11.42
C ASP A 102 -14.86 3.07 -12.58
N LEU A 103 -14.01 2.10 -12.83
CA LEU A 103 -13.03 2.09 -13.92
C LEU A 103 -13.39 1.09 -15.03
N ASN A 104 -14.64 0.59 -15.00
CA ASN A 104 -15.10 -0.49 -15.88
C ASN A 104 -14.25 -1.78 -15.79
N ALA A 105 -13.54 -1.97 -14.67
CA ALA A 105 -12.75 -3.17 -14.44
C ALA A 105 -13.66 -4.40 -14.32
N ARG A 106 -13.17 -5.54 -14.82
CA ARG A 106 -13.89 -6.82 -14.78
C ARG A 106 -12.99 -7.90 -14.18
N PHE A 107 -13.51 -8.65 -13.25
CA PHE A 107 -12.78 -9.78 -12.65
C PHE A 107 -13.76 -10.90 -12.27
N PRO A 108 -13.82 -12.00 -13.04
CA PRO A 108 -14.69 -13.12 -12.71
C PRO A 108 -14.14 -13.91 -11.51
N GLY A 109 -14.86 -13.89 -10.39
CA GLY A 109 -14.48 -14.67 -9.21
C GLY A 109 -14.68 -13.97 -7.88
N LYS A 110 -14.26 -14.67 -6.81
CA LYS A 110 -14.40 -14.17 -5.44
C LYS A 110 -13.16 -13.40 -5.01
N LEU A 111 -13.33 -12.12 -4.71
CA LEU A 111 -12.32 -11.24 -4.15
C LEU A 111 -12.51 -11.07 -2.65
N THR A 112 -11.43 -11.01 -1.90
CA THR A 112 -11.44 -10.50 -0.54
C THR A 112 -10.39 -9.42 -0.36
N TYR A 113 -10.57 -8.52 0.62
CA TYR A 113 -9.69 -7.38 0.80
C TYR A 113 -8.95 -7.43 2.14
N HIS A 114 -7.61 -7.45 2.09
CA HIS A 114 -6.76 -7.29 3.26
C HIS A 114 -6.52 -5.82 3.56
N ARG A 115 -7.01 -5.33 4.70
CA ARG A 115 -6.81 -3.97 5.17
C ARG A 115 -5.39 -3.81 5.72
N SER A 116 -4.49 -3.31 4.90
CA SER A 116 -3.09 -3.06 5.31
C SER A 116 -3.03 -2.11 6.50
N CYS A 117 -2.24 -2.44 7.52
CA CYS A 117 -2.24 -1.73 8.81
C CYS A 117 -1.91 -0.23 8.69
N HIS A 118 -0.90 0.14 7.90
CA HIS A 118 -0.55 1.55 7.68
C HIS A 118 -1.63 2.31 6.90
N LEU A 119 -2.27 1.65 5.94
CA LEU A 119 -3.36 2.26 5.18
C LEU A 119 -4.54 2.58 6.10
N LEU A 120 -4.95 1.59 6.91
CA LEU A 120 -6.09 1.72 7.80
C LEU A 120 -5.83 2.66 8.98
N ARG A 121 -4.71 2.45 9.70
CA ARG A 121 -4.47 3.10 11.00
C ARG A 121 -3.77 4.44 10.90
N ASP A 122 -2.83 4.57 9.96
CA ASP A 122 -2.03 5.80 9.84
C ASP A 122 -2.66 6.77 8.84
N LEU A 123 -3.20 6.26 7.73
CA LEU A 123 -3.78 7.09 6.66
C LEU A 123 -5.30 7.23 6.75
N HIS A 124 -5.98 6.37 7.53
CA HIS A 124 -7.44 6.30 7.63
C HIS A 124 -8.15 6.10 6.28
N VAL A 125 -7.48 5.38 5.37
CA VAL A 125 -7.99 5.02 4.04
C VAL A 125 -8.57 3.60 4.12
N GLU A 126 -9.88 3.51 4.12
CA GLU A 126 -10.62 2.25 4.23
C GLU A 126 -11.75 2.16 3.21
N ARG A 127 -12.56 3.21 3.13
CA ARG A 127 -13.73 3.29 2.26
C ARG A 127 -13.35 3.27 0.78
N GLN A 128 -12.24 3.89 0.43
CA GLN A 128 -11.83 4.12 -0.94
C GLN A 128 -11.50 2.80 -1.68
N PRO A 129 -10.63 1.90 -1.16
CA PRO A 129 -10.38 0.62 -1.82
C PRO A 129 -11.64 -0.26 -1.88
N LEU A 130 -12.50 -0.24 -0.87
CA LEU A 130 -13.74 -1.01 -0.87
C LEU A 130 -14.73 -0.50 -1.92
N ALA A 131 -14.86 0.82 -2.08
CA ALA A 131 -15.73 1.42 -3.10
C ALA A 131 -15.25 1.04 -4.52
N LEU A 132 -13.95 1.08 -4.78
CA LEU A 132 -13.36 0.67 -6.05
C LEU A 132 -13.58 -0.82 -6.34
N LEU A 133 -13.40 -1.69 -5.34
CA LEU A 133 -13.59 -3.14 -5.49
C LEU A 133 -15.05 -3.52 -5.67
N ALA A 134 -15.98 -2.82 -5.02
CA ALA A 134 -17.41 -3.04 -5.17
C ALA A 134 -17.93 -2.71 -6.58
N ALA A 135 -17.23 -1.85 -7.32
CA ALA A 135 -17.56 -1.49 -8.70
C ALA A 135 -16.97 -2.46 -9.76
N VAL A 136 -16.12 -3.41 -9.35
CA VAL A 136 -15.54 -4.39 -10.29
C VAL A 136 -16.61 -5.36 -10.76
N LYS A 137 -16.82 -5.41 -12.08
CA LYS A 137 -17.83 -6.26 -12.72
C LYS A 137 -17.47 -7.74 -12.60
N ASP A 138 -18.47 -8.59 -12.46
CA ASP A 138 -18.38 -10.06 -12.33
C ASP A 138 -17.57 -10.53 -11.09
N ALA A 139 -17.18 -9.60 -10.20
CA ALA A 139 -16.54 -9.92 -8.94
C ALA A 139 -17.57 -10.08 -7.81
N GLU A 140 -17.39 -11.12 -7.00
CA GLU A 140 -18.07 -11.26 -5.71
C GLU A 140 -17.10 -10.83 -4.61
N LEU A 141 -17.33 -9.66 -4.02
CA LEU A 141 -16.52 -9.19 -2.89
C LEU A 141 -17.01 -9.87 -1.60
N VAL A 142 -16.20 -10.79 -1.09
CA VAL A 142 -16.50 -11.52 0.16
C VAL A 142 -15.72 -10.95 1.33
N GLU A 143 -16.30 -11.00 2.53
CA GLU A 143 -15.66 -10.51 3.73
C GLU A 143 -14.43 -11.37 4.11
N LEU A 144 -13.35 -10.72 4.51
CA LEU A 144 -12.20 -11.36 5.14
C LEU A 144 -12.38 -11.35 6.65
N PRO A 145 -12.53 -12.52 7.30
CA PRO A 145 -12.52 -12.55 8.77
C PRO A 145 -11.27 -11.88 9.32
N HIS A 146 -11.44 -11.00 10.29
CA HIS A 146 -10.34 -10.21 10.89
C HIS A 146 -9.46 -9.49 9.84
N ALA A 147 -10.11 -8.79 8.91
CA ALA A 147 -9.45 -8.10 7.79
C ALA A 147 -8.40 -7.09 8.26
N GLU A 148 -8.62 -6.46 9.42
CA GLU A 148 -7.77 -5.44 10.05
C GLU A 148 -6.52 -6.00 10.74
N GLU A 149 -6.42 -7.32 10.96
CA GLU A 149 -5.22 -7.94 11.54
C GLU A 149 -4.03 -7.81 10.60
N CYS A 150 -2.87 -7.50 11.19
CA CYS A 150 -1.62 -7.40 10.44
C CYS A 150 -1.24 -8.75 9.79
N CYS A 151 -0.66 -8.69 8.58
CA CYS A 151 -0.14 -9.87 7.89
C CYS A 151 1.14 -10.43 8.52
N GLY A 152 1.83 -9.65 9.38
CA GLY A 152 3.06 -10.05 10.02
C GLY A 152 4.35 -9.70 9.26
N PHE A 153 4.29 -9.05 8.10
CA PHE A 153 5.49 -8.72 7.32
C PHE A 153 6.43 -7.75 8.06
N GLY A 154 5.98 -6.52 8.31
CA GLY A 154 6.75 -5.48 9.04
C GLY A 154 8.16 -5.18 8.51
N GLY A 155 8.50 -5.59 7.28
CA GLY A 155 9.84 -5.43 6.70
C GLY A 155 10.88 -6.25 7.47
N VAL A 156 11.82 -5.59 8.15
CA VAL A 156 12.88 -6.22 8.95
C VAL A 156 12.31 -7.08 10.08
N PHE A 157 11.15 -6.72 10.64
CA PHE A 157 10.45 -7.49 11.68
C PHE A 157 10.24 -8.96 11.29
N SER A 158 9.90 -9.26 10.04
CA SER A 158 9.68 -10.63 9.58
C SER A 158 10.96 -11.49 9.58
N VAL A 159 12.13 -10.85 9.63
CA VAL A 159 13.44 -11.51 9.72
C VAL A 159 13.89 -11.63 11.17
N GLU A 160 13.82 -10.53 11.93
CA GLU A 160 14.30 -10.46 13.33
C GLU A 160 13.37 -11.21 14.30
N HIS A 161 12.06 -11.23 14.01
CA HIS A 161 11.02 -11.87 14.82
C HIS A 161 10.24 -12.92 14.01
N SER A 162 10.97 -13.79 13.31
CA SER A 162 10.43 -14.73 12.34
C SER A 162 9.34 -15.67 12.89
N GLU A 163 9.43 -16.08 14.15
CA GLU A 163 8.43 -16.92 14.80
C GLU A 163 7.09 -16.20 14.99
N ILE A 164 7.15 -14.95 15.47
CA ILE A 164 5.95 -14.11 15.68
C ILE A 164 5.33 -13.77 14.33
N SER A 165 6.15 -13.35 13.36
CA SER A 165 5.73 -13.06 11.99
C SER A 165 5.04 -14.25 11.35
N SER A 166 5.62 -15.46 11.49
CA SER A 166 5.05 -16.68 10.95
C SER A 166 3.72 -17.06 11.60
N ALA A 167 3.57 -16.87 12.92
CA ALA A 167 2.31 -17.09 13.62
C ALA A 167 1.20 -16.12 13.15
N MET A 168 1.55 -14.84 12.95
CA MET A 168 0.62 -13.84 12.41
C MET A 168 0.20 -14.20 10.98
N LEU A 169 1.16 -14.60 10.13
CA LEU A 169 0.89 -15.04 8.77
C LEU A 169 -0.02 -16.27 8.76
N ALA A 170 0.27 -17.29 9.55
CA ALA A 170 -0.55 -18.52 9.62
C ALA A 170 -2.01 -18.20 9.93
N ARG A 171 -2.27 -17.31 10.92
CA ARG A 171 -3.61 -16.86 11.25
C ARG A 171 -4.28 -16.12 10.10
N LYS A 172 -3.54 -15.24 9.40
CA LYS A 172 -4.04 -14.53 8.22
C LYS A 172 -4.41 -15.52 7.10
N LEU A 173 -3.61 -16.55 6.86
CA LEU A 173 -3.89 -17.57 5.85
C LEU A 173 -5.12 -18.41 6.20
N THR A 174 -5.33 -18.75 7.48
CA THR A 174 -6.55 -19.41 7.95
C THR A 174 -7.79 -18.54 7.69
N ASN A 175 -7.72 -17.24 7.96
CA ASN A 175 -8.81 -16.31 7.69
C ASN A 175 -9.09 -16.16 6.17
N LEU A 176 -8.05 -16.17 5.34
CA LEU A 176 -8.20 -16.17 3.87
C LEU A 176 -8.89 -17.44 3.39
N GLU A 177 -8.50 -18.60 3.91
CA GLU A 177 -9.17 -19.85 3.57
C GLU A 177 -10.64 -19.86 3.99
N ALA A 178 -10.95 -19.36 5.18
CA ALA A 178 -12.32 -19.26 5.70
C ALA A 178 -13.20 -18.30 4.88
N SER A 179 -12.64 -17.29 4.22
CA SER A 179 -13.38 -16.38 3.34
C SER A 179 -13.90 -17.03 2.07
N GLY A 180 -13.31 -18.15 1.65
CA GLY A 180 -13.61 -18.80 0.37
C GLY A 180 -13.24 -17.99 -0.88
N ALA A 181 -12.45 -16.92 -0.73
CA ALA A 181 -12.01 -16.08 -1.83
C ALA A 181 -10.95 -16.80 -2.69
N THR A 182 -10.99 -16.56 -3.99
CA THR A 182 -9.98 -17.03 -4.94
C THR A 182 -8.80 -16.06 -5.07
N GLN A 183 -9.03 -14.79 -4.73
CA GLN A 183 -7.99 -13.75 -4.73
C GLN A 183 -8.06 -12.92 -3.45
N VAL A 184 -6.92 -12.60 -2.86
CA VAL A 184 -6.81 -11.56 -1.83
C VAL A 184 -6.23 -10.29 -2.44
N VAL A 185 -6.92 -9.18 -2.25
CA VAL A 185 -6.50 -7.87 -2.75
C VAL A 185 -5.94 -7.04 -1.61
N ALA A 186 -4.88 -6.30 -1.86
CA ALA A 186 -4.33 -5.34 -0.92
C ALA A 186 -3.72 -4.13 -1.65
N CYS A 187 -3.53 -3.03 -0.90
CA CYS A 187 -2.88 -1.81 -1.38
C CYS A 187 -1.42 -1.71 -0.90
N ASP A 188 -0.79 -2.82 -0.53
CA ASP A 188 0.57 -2.81 -0.01
C ASP A 188 1.35 -4.04 -0.49
N ALA A 189 2.38 -3.80 -1.29
CA ALA A 189 3.20 -4.86 -1.88
C ALA A 189 3.92 -5.72 -0.84
N GLY A 190 4.30 -5.14 0.31
CA GLY A 190 4.93 -5.88 1.40
C GLY A 190 3.99 -6.94 1.99
N CYS A 191 2.72 -6.57 2.25
CA CYS A 191 1.70 -7.51 2.69
C CYS A 191 1.49 -8.63 1.67
N LEU A 192 1.39 -8.27 0.38
CA LEU A 192 1.19 -9.24 -0.70
C LEU A 192 2.36 -10.21 -0.84
N THR A 193 3.59 -9.71 -0.75
CA THR A 193 4.80 -10.57 -0.79
C THR A 193 4.76 -11.61 0.33
N HIS A 194 4.43 -11.20 1.54
CA HIS A 194 4.37 -12.09 2.70
C HIS A 194 3.24 -13.11 2.60
N ILE A 195 2.03 -12.66 2.27
CA ILE A 195 0.85 -13.52 2.07
C ILE A 195 1.09 -14.52 0.94
N ASN A 196 1.57 -14.07 -0.23
CA ASN A 196 1.87 -14.94 -1.37
C ASN A 196 2.96 -15.96 -1.05
N GLY A 197 4.00 -15.55 -0.31
CA GLY A 197 5.03 -16.48 0.17
C GLY A 197 4.46 -17.61 1.02
N GLY A 198 3.52 -17.28 1.92
CA GLY A 198 2.83 -18.28 2.74
C GLY A 198 1.90 -19.18 1.94
N LEU A 199 1.08 -18.61 1.05
CA LEU A 199 0.17 -19.35 0.18
C LEU A 199 0.94 -20.34 -0.72
N ASN A 200 2.03 -19.90 -1.35
CA ASN A 200 2.87 -20.73 -2.18
C ASN A 200 3.50 -21.89 -1.39
N ARG A 201 4.01 -21.62 -0.18
CA ARG A 201 4.59 -22.66 0.69
C ARG A 201 3.58 -23.75 1.06
N LEU A 202 2.31 -23.38 1.19
CA LEU A 202 1.21 -24.29 1.51
C LEU A 202 0.56 -24.92 0.26
N GLY A 203 1.02 -24.61 -0.95
CA GLY A 203 0.43 -25.08 -2.21
C GLY A 203 -1.02 -24.63 -2.42
N ARG A 204 -1.40 -23.45 -1.88
CA ARG A 204 -2.77 -22.93 -1.98
C ARG A 204 -3.00 -22.29 -3.36
N PRO A 205 -4.17 -22.49 -3.98
CA PRO A 205 -4.49 -21.90 -5.29
C PRO A 205 -4.80 -20.40 -5.19
N THR A 206 -5.19 -19.89 -4.02
CA THR A 206 -5.43 -18.47 -3.78
C THR A 206 -4.16 -17.67 -3.97
N CYS A 207 -4.23 -16.51 -4.61
CA CYS A 207 -3.10 -15.61 -4.72
C CYS A 207 -3.48 -14.17 -4.37
N GLY A 208 -2.48 -13.41 -3.93
CA GLY A 208 -2.61 -11.99 -3.61
C GLY A 208 -2.27 -11.12 -4.81
N ARG A 209 -3.10 -10.12 -5.08
CA ARG A 209 -2.88 -9.12 -6.13
C ARG A 209 -3.01 -7.72 -5.58
N HIS A 210 -2.22 -6.81 -6.13
CA HIS A 210 -2.39 -5.40 -5.83
C HIS A 210 -3.70 -4.88 -6.41
N ILE A 211 -4.39 -3.97 -5.70
CA ILE A 211 -5.67 -3.42 -6.17
C ILE A 211 -5.56 -2.83 -7.59
N ALA A 212 -4.43 -2.18 -7.91
CA ALA A 212 -4.19 -1.64 -9.24
C ALA A 212 -4.17 -2.71 -10.35
N GLU A 213 -3.82 -3.96 -10.04
CA GLU A 213 -3.87 -5.07 -10.99
C GLU A 213 -5.31 -5.49 -11.28
N ILE A 214 -6.16 -5.52 -10.25
CA ILE A 214 -7.60 -5.79 -10.39
C ILE A 214 -8.27 -4.68 -11.20
N LEU A 215 -8.01 -3.43 -10.84
CA LEU A 215 -8.61 -2.27 -11.52
C LEU A 215 -8.11 -2.07 -12.96
N ASN A 216 -7.03 -2.72 -13.37
CA ASN A 216 -6.49 -2.64 -14.72
C ASN A 216 -7.02 -3.73 -15.66
N GLN A 217 -7.88 -4.64 -15.19
CA GLN A 217 -8.47 -5.70 -16.01
C GLN A 217 -9.73 -5.18 -16.72
N GLU A 218 -9.90 -5.57 -18.01
CA GLU A 218 -11.01 -5.22 -18.89
C GLU A 218 -11.88 -6.43 -19.20
#